data_7ea934049c52c22819e47ef532e932ae
#
_entry.id   7ea934049c52c22819e47ef532e932ae
#
_cell.length_a   1.000
_cell.length_b   1.000
_cell.length_c   1.000
_cell.angle_alpha   90.00
_cell.angle_beta   90.00
_cell.angle_gamma   90.00
#
_symmetry.space_group_name_H-M   'P 1'
#
loop_
_entity.id
_entity.type
_entity.pdbx_description
1 polymer ?
#
loop_
_entity_poly.entity_id
_entity_poly.type
_entity_poly.pdbx_seq_one_letter_code
_entity_poly.pdbx_strand_id
1 'polypeptide(L)'
;MLRKFGEEPQPVAHFLIRLLFCLFAEDIGLLPEKLFPRLLEQTRRNSKQFADVLQQLFRAMNTGGFFGADKILHFNGGLFDDDSVLPLDSDAMDIIGDIDGVDWGAIKPSIFGTLFERGLDPAKRSQLGAHYTSEDDILLIVEPVLMAPLRREWETIKDEVRSMKDEEGKAKDRKKRDAQKKIKNTLLAFADRIASIKVLDPACGSANFLYVALRLLLDLQNEVLNFSDEMGAGRPYITVTPAQLYGIETNEYAHELAQMTIQIGYI
;
A
#
# COMPACT_ATOMS: atom_id res chain seq x y z
N MET A 1 22.15 -10.77 -13.75
CA MET A 1 23.15 -11.01 -12.73
C MET A 1 22.87 -12.29 -11.94
N LEU A 2 21.85 -12.36 -11.08
CA LEU A 2 21.52 -13.57 -10.29
C LEU A 2 21.30 -14.84 -11.14
N ARG A 3 20.79 -14.73 -12.36
CA ARG A 3 20.70 -15.86 -13.32
C ARG A 3 22.05 -16.52 -13.68
N LYS A 4 23.17 -15.84 -13.45
CA LYS A 4 24.50 -16.43 -13.66
C LYS A 4 24.87 -17.49 -12.62
N PHE A 5 24.18 -17.48 -11.46
CA PHE A 5 24.43 -18.43 -10.37
C PHE A 5 23.55 -19.67 -10.41
N GLY A 6 22.77 -19.87 -11.51
CA GLY A 6 21.91 -21.05 -11.67
C GLY A 6 20.67 -21.07 -10.78
N GLU A 7 20.33 -19.94 -10.16
CA GLU A 7 19.14 -19.81 -9.35
C GLU A 7 17.87 -19.84 -10.20
N GLU A 8 16.83 -20.45 -9.67
CA GLU A 8 15.50 -20.43 -10.28
C GLU A 8 14.96 -18.99 -10.33
N PRO A 9 14.16 -18.63 -11.34
CA PRO A 9 13.64 -17.27 -11.49
C PRO A 9 12.80 -16.78 -10.32
N GLN A 10 12.05 -17.68 -9.66
CA GLN A 10 11.15 -17.32 -8.55
C GLN A 10 11.88 -16.83 -7.30
N PRO A 11 12.86 -17.56 -6.73
CA PRO A 11 13.62 -17.08 -5.58
C PRO A 11 14.34 -15.75 -5.85
N VAL A 12 14.86 -15.57 -7.07
CA VAL A 12 15.52 -14.32 -7.47
C VAL A 12 14.55 -13.16 -7.44
N ALA A 13 13.38 -13.37 -7.99
CA ALA A 13 12.35 -12.35 -8.08
C ALA A 13 11.82 -11.98 -6.68
N HIS A 14 11.51 -12.96 -5.84
CA HIS A 14 11.09 -12.77 -4.45
C HIS A 14 12.13 -12.00 -3.63
N PHE A 15 13.40 -12.34 -3.76
CA PHE A 15 14.49 -11.62 -3.12
C PHE A 15 14.57 -10.14 -3.58
N LEU A 16 14.46 -9.88 -4.89
CA LEU A 16 14.51 -8.53 -5.45
C LEU A 16 13.33 -7.67 -4.98
N ILE A 17 12.13 -8.24 -4.86
CA ILE A 17 10.97 -7.53 -4.33
C ILE A 17 11.21 -7.09 -2.89
N ARG A 18 11.73 -7.98 -2.05
CA ARG A 18 12.05 -7.64 -0.65
C ARG A 18 13.08 -6.50 -0.55
N LEU A 19 14.10 -6.52 -1.41
CA LEU A 19 15.08 -5.42 -1.49
C LEU A 19 14.41 -4.10 -1.90
N LEU A 20 13.63 -4.11 -2.97
CA LEU A 20 12.92 -2.92 -3.45
C LEU A 20 11.94 -2.38 -2.40
N PHE A 21 11.24 -3.28 -1.70
CA PHE A 21 10.38 -2.89 -0.60
C PHE A 21 11.16 -2.20 0.53
N CYS A 22 12.33 -2.71 0.89
CA CYS A 22 13.17 -2.09 1.92
C CYS A 22 13.60 -0.67 1.53
N LEU A 23 14.02 -0.45 0.28
CA LEU A 23 14.41 0.86 -0.23
C LEU A 23 13.21 1.82 -0.20
N PHE A 24 12.06 1.37 -0.68
CA PHE A 24 10.83 2.14 -0.62
C PHE A 24 10.41 2.46 0.82
N ALA A 25 10.42 1.46 1.71
CA ALA A 25 10.02 1.60 3.11
C ALA A 25 10.90 2.59 3.89
N GLU A 26 12.18 2.69 3.53
CA GLU A 26 13.08 3.69 4.09
C GLU A 26 12.70 5.10 3.64
N ASP A 27 12.51 5.33 2.36
CA ASP A 27 12.21 6.64 1.79
C ASP A 27 10.88 7.22 2.27
N ILE A 28 9.90 6.36 2.54
CA ILE A 28 8.60 6.80 3.11
C ILE A 28 8.57 6.82 4.65
N GLY A 29 9.72 6.58 5.30
CA GLY A 29 9.86 6.68 6.75
C GLY A 29 9.29 5.49 7.55
N LEU A 30 9.04 4.34 6.92
CA LEU A 30 8.66 3.10 7.60
C LEU A 30 9.85 2.37 8.20
N LEU A 31 11.01 2.48 7.59
CA LEU A 31 12.28 2.09 8.16
C LEU A 31 13.02 3.32 8.69
N PRO A 32 13.92 3.14 9.66
CA PRO A 32 14.75 4.22 10.15
C PRO A 32 15.58 4.86 9.03
N GLU A 33 15.70 6.17 9.08
CA GLU A 33 16.43 6.96 8.09
C GLU A 33 17.86 6.44 7.89
N LYS A 34 18.27 6.28 6.65
CA LYS A 34 19.60 5.78 6.24
C LYS A 34 19.95 4.41 6.81
N LEU A 35 18.97 3.57 7.07
CA LEU A 35 19.22 2.20 7.54
C LEU A 35 19.93 1.38 6.45
N PHE A 36 19.38 1.41 5.24
CA PHE A 36 19.90 0.64 4.11
C PHE A 36 21.27 1.13 3.63
N PRO A 37 21.51 2.44 3.44
CA PRO A 37 22.86 2.99 3.19
C PRO A 37 23.89 2.59 4.23
N ARG A 38 23.55 2.67 5.53
CA ARG A 38 24.45 2.25 6.61
C ARG A 38 24.79 0.76 6.51
N LEU A 39 23.83 -0.07 6.20
CA LEU A 39 24.00 -1.51 6.02
C LEU A 39 24.93 -1.80 4.84
N LEU A 40 24.71 -1.15 3.70
CA LEU A 40 25.58 -1.26 2.51
C LEU A 40 27.01 -0.80 2.80
N GLU A 41 27.16 0.34 3.47
CA GLU A 41 28.48 0.87 3.82
C GLU A 41 29.27 -0.05 4.75
N GLN A 42 28.64 -0.53 5.81
CA GLN A 42 29.28 -1.42 6.80
C GLN A 42 29.68 -2.76 6.19
N THR A 43 28.95 -3.26 5.22
CA THR A 43 29.16 -4.60 4.64
C THR A 43 29.78 -4.57 3.24
N ARG A 44 30.03 -3.39 2.67
CA ARG A 44 30.43 -3.17 1.27
C ARG A 44 31.57 -4.06 0.77
N ARG A 45 32.51 -4.47 1.65
CA ARG A 45 33.65 -5.32 1.30
C ARG A 45 33.45 -6.81 1.59
N ASN A 46 32.28 -7.17 2.12
CA ASN A 46 31.98 -8.55 2.54
C ASN A 46 30.52 -8.89 2.20
N SER A 47 30.31 -9.47 1.04
CA SER A 47 28.99 -9.86 0.56
C SER A 47 28.29 -10.91 1.45
N LYS A 48 29.07 -11.80 2.11
CA LYS A 48 28.50 -12.75 3.06
C LYS A 48 27.97 -12.04 4.29
N GLN A 49 28.71 -11.07 4.83
CA GLN A 49 28.24 -10.28 5.95
C GLN A 49 27.01 -9.46 5.61
N PHE A 50 26.93 -8.93 4.38
CA PHE A 50 25.74 -8.23 3.89
C PHE A 50 24.52 -9.15 3.88
N ALA A 51 24.67 -10.37 3.35
CA ALA A 51 23.58 -11.35 3.34
C ALA A 51 23.11 -11.71 4.76
N ASP A 52 24.05 -11.94 5.69
CA ASP A 52 23.74 -12.28 7.08
C ASP A 52 22.98 -11.13 7.79
N VAL A 53 23.38 -9.88 7.55
CA VAL A 53 22.76 -8.70 8.16
C VAL A 53 21.41 -8.41 7.51
N LEU A 54 21.30 -8.56 6.19
CA LEU A 54 20.04 -8.39 5.47
C LEU A 54 19.00 -9.42 5.90
N GLN A 55 19.41 -10.68 6.13
CA GLN A 55 18.54 -11.71 6.68
C GLN A 55 18.00 -11.33 8.08
N GLN A 56 18.84 -10.73 8.93
CA GLN A 56 18.39 -10.24 10.24
C GLN A 56 17.37 -9.11 10.09
N LEU A 57 17.55 -8.21 9.12
CA LEU A 57 16.58 -7.16 8.83
C LEU A 57 15.23 -7.77 8.38
N PHE A 58 15.25 -8.73 7.46
CA PHE A 58 14.01 -9.41 7.01
C PHE A 58 13.27 -10.10 8.16
N ARG A 59 13.99 -10.77 9.08
CA ARG A 59 13.39 -11.32 10.30
C ARG A 59 12.77 -10.24 11.18
N ALA A 60 13.47 -9.14 11.38
CA ALA A 60 12.94 -8.03 12.17
C ALA A 60 11.68 -7.41 11.52
N MET A 61 11.62 -7.36 10.19
CA MET A 61 10.43 -6.90 9.47
C MET A 61 9.27 -7.90 9.59
N ASN A 62 9.54 -9.20 9.57
CA ASN A 62 8.51 -10.23 9.75
C ASN A 62 7.91 -10.25 11.16
N THR A 63 8.73 -10.12 12.20
CA THR A 63 8.26 -10.28 13.58
C THR A 63 8.08 -8.98 14.34
N GLY A 64 8.58 -7.87 13.80
CA GLY A 64 8.84 -6.66 14.54
C GLY A 64 10.01 -6.84 15.54
N GLY A 65 10.47 -5.75 16.13
CA GLY A 65 11.50 -5.82 17.16
C GLY A 65 12.64 -4.85 16.94
N PHE A 66 13.86 -5.27 17.21
CA PHE A 66 15.04 -4.43 17.06
C PHE A 66 16.01 -5.00 16.03
N PHE A 67 16.54 -4.11 15.21
CA PHE A 67 17.65 -4.37 14.31
C PHE A 67 18.82 -3.47 14.72
N GLY A 68 19.81 -4.02 15.38
CA GLY A 68 20.80 -3.21 16.10
C GLY A 68 20.12 -2.34 17.18
N ALA A 69 20.26 -1.03 17.06
CA ALA A 69 19.62 -0.06 17.95
C ALA A 69 18.26 0.46 17.42
N ASP A 70 17.95 0.18 16.16
CA ASP A 70 16.78 0.68 15.48
C ASP A 70 15.54 -0.19 15.73
N LYS A 71 14.41 0.43 16.02
CA LYS A 71 13.12 -0.28 16.19
C LYS A 71 12.48 -0.48 14.82
N ILE A 72 12.25 -1.73 14.47
CA ILE A 72 11.56 -2.13 13.23
C ILE A 72 10.13 -2.53 13.58
N LEU A 73 9.17 -2.01 12.82
CA LEU A 73 7.76 -2.38 12.95
C LEU A 73 7.52 -3.74 12.26
N HIS A 74 6.50 -4.46 12.71
CA HIS A 74 6.04 -5.65 12.02
C HIS A 74 5.35 -5.28 10.71
N PHE A 75 5.78 -5.87 9.61
CA PHE A 75 5.19 -5.71 8.28
C PHE A 75 4.28 -6.89 7.97
N ASN A 76 2.97 -6.65 8.00
CA ASN A 76 1.98 -7.64 7.61
C ASN A 76 2.01 -7.89 6.10
N GLY A 77 1.69 -9.11 5.66
CA GLY A 77 1.49 -9.42 4.24
C GLY A 77 2.32 -10.57 3.69
N GLY A 78 3.01 -11.35 4.54
CA GLY A 78 3.72 -12.58 4.13
C GLY A 78 5.01 -12.37 3.35
N LEU A 79 5.33 -11.14 2.92
CA LEU A 79 6.52 -10.83 2.10
C LEU A 79 7.84 -11.25 2.76
N PHE A 80 7.90 -11.22 4.09
CA PHE A 80 9.07 -11.56 4.89
C PHE A 80 8.93 -12.88 5.66
N ASP A 81 7.91 -13.70 5.37
CA ASP A 81 7.74 -15.04 5.98
C ASP A 81 8.93 -15.95 5.68
N ASP A 82 9.49 -15.83 4.48
CA ASP A 82 10.79 -16.35 4.11
C ASP A 82 11.86 -15.26 4.25
N ASP A 83 12.81 -15.45 5.14
CA ASP A 83 13.92 -14.53 5.39
C ASP A 83 15.19 -14.86 4.58
N SER A 84 15.11 -15.78 3.62
CA SER A 84 16.26 -16.21 2.82
C SER A 84 16.85 -15.06 2.01
N VAL A 85 18.17 -15.01 1.95
CA VAL A 85 18.93 -14.04 1.16
C VAL A 85 19.80 -14.78 0.16
N LEU A 86 19.72 -14.37 -1.09
CA LEU A 86 20.54 -14.96 -2.15
C LEU A 86 21.98 -14.45 -2.05
N PRO A 87 22.97 -15.30 -2.42
CA PRO A 87 24.38 -14.87 -2.46
C PRO A 87 24.54 -13.75 -3.50
N LEU A 88 25.23 -12.69 -3.07
CA LEU A 88 25.54 -11.52 -3.89
C LEU A 88 27.03 -11.48 -4.18
N ASP A 89 27.41 -11.12 -5.40
CA ASP A 89 28.79 -10.78 -5.74
C ASP A 89 29.05 -9.26 -5.60
N SER A 90 30.29 -8.85 -5.82
CA SER A 90 30.68 -7.43 -5.74
C SER A 90 29.90 -6.56 -6.73
N ASP A 91 29.65 -7.08 -7.94
CA ASP A 91 28.93 -6.33 -8.96
C ASP A 91 27.45 -6.13 -8.55
N ALA A 92 26.84 -7.13 -7.90
CA ALA A 92 25.49 -7.01 -7.35
C ALA A 92 25.41 -5.98 -6.22
N MET A 93 26.42 -5.96 -5.34
CA MET A 93 26.51 -4.98 -4.26
C MET A 93 26.66 -3.54 -4.80
N ASP A 94 27.44 -3.36 -5.86
CA ASP A 94 27.61 -2.04 -6.49
C ASP A 94 26.28 -1.57 -7.12
N ILE A 95 25.55 -2.46 -7.82
CA ILE A 95 24.23 -2.15 -8.37
C ILE A 95 23.23 -1.77 -7.27
N ILE A 96 23.21 -2.51 -6.14
CA ILE A 96 22.32 -2.18 -5.01
C ILE A 96 22.68 -0.80 -4.46
N GLY A 97 23.97 -0.46 -4.38
CA GLY A 97 24.42 0.86 -3.96
C GLY A 97 24.01 1.98 -4.93
N ASP A 98 23.99 1.71 -6.24
CA ASP A 98 23.57 2.69 -7.24
C ASP A 98 22.05 2.96 -7.18
N ILE A 99 21.24 1.93 -6.95
CA ILE A 99 19.78 2.06 -6.86
C ILE A 99 19.31 2.63 -5.51
N ASP A 100 20.11 2.55 -4.47
CA ASP A 100 19.83 3.19 -3.17
C ASP A 100 19.78 4.73 -3.27
N GLY A 101 20.48 5.33 -4.23
CA GLY A 101 20.41 6.77 -4.51
C GLY A 101 19.17 7.26 -5.25
N VAL A 102 18.22 6.39 -5.59
CA VAL A 102 16.96 6.73 -6.28
C VAL A 102 15.91 7.09 -5.23
N ASP A 103 15.14 8.15 -5.46
CA ASP A 103 13.96 8.50 -4.64
C ASP A 103 12.82 7.48 -4.89
N TRP A 104 12.79 6.43 -4.09
CA TRP A 104 11.78 5.37 -4.16
C TRP A 104 10.43 5.83 -3.65
N GLY A 105 10.38 6.81 -2.74
CA GLY A 105 9.15 7.39 -2.22
C GLY A 105 8.32 8.11 -3.29
N ALA A 106 8.97 8.62 -4.34
CA ALA A 106 8.29 9.22 -5.49
C ALA A 106 7.73 8.19 -6.50
N ILE A 107 8.08 6.90 -6.34
CA ILE A 107 7.66 5.85 -7.28
C ILE A 107 6.26 5.35 -6.93
N LYS A 108 5.35 5.37 -7.93
CA LYS A 108 4.02 4.78 -7.76
C LYS A 108 4.13 3.26 -7.58
N PRO A 109 3.45 2.65 -6.59
CA PRO A 109 3.49 1.21 -6.33
C PRO A 109 3.11 0.33 -7.54
N SER A 110 2.26 0.82 -8.42
CA SER A 110 1.89 0.14 -9.67
C SER A 110 3.09 -0.15 -10.60
N ILE A 111 4.20 0.59 -10.47
CA ILE A 111 5.43 0.35 -11.23
C ILE A 111 6.11 -0.95 -10.83
N PHE A 112 5.98 -1.39 -9.57
CA PHE A 112 6.53 -2.67 -9.14
C PHE A 112 5.96 -3.85 -9.93
N GLY A 113 4.63 -3.84 -10.20
CA GLY A 113 3.99 -4.80 -11.10
C GLY A 113 4.61 -4.79 -12.51
N THR A 114 4.83 -3.60 -13.07
CA THR A 114 5.44 -3.43 -14.41
C THR A 114 6.89 -3.90 -14.46
N LEU A 115 7.69 -3.61 -13.43
CA LEU A 115 9.07 -4.07 -13.33
C LEU A 115 9.14 -5.60 -13.30
N PHE A 116 8.21 -6.21 -12.59
CA PHE A 116 8.09 -7.65 -12.55
C PHE A 116 7.72 -8.26 -13.90
N GLU A 117 6.67 -7.76 -14.53
CA GLU A 117 6.24 -8.27 -15.85
C GLU A 117 7.39 -8.20 -16.87
N ARG A 118 8.18 -7.12 -16.84
CA ARG A 118 9.35 -6.98 -17.71
C ARG A 118 10.48 -7.96 -17.35
N GLY A 119 10.57 -8.39 -16.11
CA GLY A 119 11.53 -9.41 -15.66
C GLY A 119 11.18 -10.83 -16.09
N LEU A 120 9.92 -11.11 -16.42
CA LEU A 120 9.47 -12.41 -16.93
C LEU A 120 9.90 -12.64 -18.39
N ASP A 121 10.08 -13.92 -18.73
CA ASP A 121 10.26 -14.35 -20.11
C ASP A 121 9.02 -13.93 -20.94
N PRO A 122 9.20 -13.30 -22.14
CA PRO A 122 8.10 -12.90 -23.00
C PRO A 122 7.09 -14.00 -23.32
N ALA A 123 7.56 -15.25 -23.48
CA ALA A 123 6.69 -16.40 -23.72
C ALA A 123 5.83 -16.75 -22.48
N LYS A 124 6.38 -16.61 -21.28
CA LYS A 124 5.65 -16.82 -20.03
C LYS A 124 4.67 -15.69 -19.73
N ARG A 125 4.98 -14.43 -20.08
CA ARG A 125 4.05 -13.30 -19.94
C ARG A 125 2.73 -13.54 -20.66
N SER A 126 2.80 -13.97 -21.92
CA SER A 126 1.61 -14.25 -22.74
C SER A 126 0.76 -15.39 -22.17
N GLN A 127 1.39 -16.41 -21.58
CA GLN A 127 0.69 -17.56 -20.98
C GLN A 127 0.04 -17.20 -19.63
N LEU A 128 0.63 -16.27 -18.89
CA LEU A 128 0.14 -15.83 -17.57
C LEU A 128 -0.90 -14.69 -17.66
N GLY A 129 -1.17 -14.17 -18.88
CA GLY A 129 -2.04 -13.00 -19.04
C GLY A 129 -1.53 -11.75 -18.31
N ALA A 130 -0.22 -11.73 -17.99
CA ALA A 130 0.41 -10.64 -17.26
C ALA A 130 0.53 -9.40 -18.16
N HIS A 131 -0.53 -8.61 -18.20
CA HIS A 131 -0.58 -7.32 -18.89
C HIS A 131 -0.79 -6.22 -17.88
N TYR A 132 0.14 -5.28 -17.84
CA TYR A 132 -0.02 -4.07 -17.05
C TYR A 132 -1.22 -3.26 -17.57
N THR A 133 -2.17 -2.98 -16.68
CA THR A 133 -3.27 -2.07 -16.96
C THR A 133 -2.91 -0.69 -16.42
N SER A 134 -3.00 0.33 -17.27
CA SER A 134 -2.68 1.70 -16.87
C SER A 134 -3.69 2.22 -15.83
N GLU A 135 -3.26 3.19 -15.00
CA GLU A 135 -4.16 3.82 -14.03
C GLU A 135 -5.39 4.44 -14.69
N ASP A 136 -5.20 5.06 -15.87
CA ASP A 136 -6.30 5.66 -16.63
C ASP A 136 -7.33 4.61 -17.08
N ASP A 137 -6.88 3.45 -17.56
CA ASP A 137 -7.78 2.35 -17.94
C ASP A 137 -8.50 1.76 -16.71
N ILE A 138 -7.82 1.67 -15.57
CA ILE A 138 -8.42 1.23 -14.30
C ILE A 138 -9.52 2.18 -13.86
N LEU A 139 -9.29 3.48 -13.95
CA LEU A 139 -10.27 4.51 -13.59
C LEU A 139 -11.55 4.43 -14.42
N LEU A 140 -11.47 4.02 -15.70
CA LEU A 140 -12.65 3.79 -16.54
C LEU A 140 -13.64 2.76 -15.96
N ILE A 141 -13.17 1.88 -15.08
CA ILE A 141 -13.98 0.85 -14.42
C ILE A 141 -14.26 1.24 -12.97
N VAL A 142 -13.23 1.62 -12.21
CA VAL A 142 -13.35 1.87 -10.77
C VAL A 142 -14.23 3.11 -10.49
N GLU A 143 -14.10 4.16 -11.28
CA GLU A 143 -14.91 5.38 -11.11
C GLU A 143 -16.41 5.12 -11.29
N PRO A 144 -16.91 4.58 -12.41
CA PRO A 144 -18.35 4.40 -12.57
C PRO A 144 -18.93 3.31 -11.67
N VAL A 145 -18.17 2.26 -11.35
CA VAL A 145 -18.69 1.09 -10.62
C VAL A 145 -18.63 1.31 -9.10
N LEU A 146 -17.52 1.82 -8.58
CA LEU A 146 -17.30 1.99 -7.15
C LEU A 146 -17.54 3.42 -6.69
N MET A 147 -16.89 4.39 -7.31
CA MET A 147 -16.84 5.75 -6.78
C MET A 147 -18.07 6.60 -7.12
N ALA A 148 -18.58 6.53 -8.33
CA ALA A 148 -19.71 7.38 -8.74
C ALA A 148 -20.99 7.16 -7.89
N PRO A 149 -21.36 5.93 -7.50
CA PRO A 149 -22.45 5.72 -6.55
C PRO A 149 -22.18 6.35 -5.18
N LEU A 150 -20.96 6.16 -4.64
CA LEU A 150 -20.57 6.70 -3.34
C LEU A 150 -20.52 8.23 -3.33
N ARG A 151 -19.99 8.84 -4.39
CA ARG A 151 -19.93 10.30 -4.52
C ARG A 151 -21.32 10.91 -4.62
N ARG A 152 -22.28 10.27 -5.31
CA ARG A 152 -23.68 10.74 -5.34
C ARG A 152 -24.32 10.66 -3.96
N GLU A 153 -24.11 9.56 -3.23
CA GLU A 153 -24.59 9.41 -1.86
C GLU A 153 -23.97 10.49 -0.96
N TRP A 154 -22.66 10.72 -1.10
CA TRP A 154 -21.93 11.74 -0.35
C TRP A 154 -22.42 13.16 -0.62
N GLU A 155 -22.68 13.55 -1.87
CA GLU A 155 -23.24 14.86 -2.18
C GLU A 155 -24.60 15.07 -1.50
N THR A 156 -25.46 14.05 -1.54
CA THR A 156 -26.77 14.10 -0.85
C THR A 156 -26.59 14.31 0.66
N ILE A 157 -25.66 13.58 1.28
CA ILE A 157 -25.37 13.71 2.71
C ILE A 157 -24.80 15.10 3.05
N LYS A 158 -23.91 15.64 2.22
CA LYS A 158 -23.39 17.01 2.41
C LYS A 158 -24.51 18.05 2.42
N ASP A 159 -25.45 17.94 1.50
CA ASP A 159 -26.58 18.87 1.42
C ASP A 159 -27.53 18.74 2.61
N GLU A 160 -27.82 17.51 3.05
CA GLU A 160 -28.61 17.26 4.27
C GLU A 160 -27.93 17.85 5.52
N VAL A 161 -26.64 17.61 5.68
CA VAL A 161 -25.86 18.10 6.83
C VAL A 161 -25.78 19.62 6.83
N ARG A 162 -25.57 20.27 5.68
CA ARG A 162 -25.60 21.75 5.57
C ARG A 162 -26.97 22.31 5.99
N SER A 163 -28.06 21.70 5.53
CA SER A 163 -29.42 22.10 5.94
C SER A 163 -29.63 21.97 7.45
N MET A 164 -29.19 20.83 8.05
CA MET A 164 -29.24 20.63 9.50
C MET A 164 -28.40 21.66 10.25
N LYS A 165 -27.26 22.07 9.70
CA LYS A 165 -26.37 23.08 10.30
C LYS A 165 -26.98 24.47 10.28
N ASP A 166 -27.70 24.83 9.22
CA ASP A 166 -28.44 26.08 9.12
C ASP A 166 -29.61 26.13 10.12
N GLU A 167 -30.29 25.00 10.34
CA GLU A 167 -31.33 24.88 11.37
C GLU A 167 -30.75 24.95 12.78
N GLU A 168 -29.59 24.32 13.03
CA GLU A 168 -28.85 24.41 14.30
C GLU A 168 -28.54 25.85 14.67
N GLY A 169 -28.06 26.65 13.68
CA GLY A 169 -27.76 28.07 13.89
C GLY A 169 -28.94 28.92 14.37
N LYS A 170 -30.16 28.50 14.03
CA LYS A 170 -31.43 29.18 14.39
C LYS A 170 -32.06 28.60 15.66
N ALA A 171 -31.57 27.49 16.21
CA ALA A 171 -32.15 26.76 17.32
C ALA A 171 -31.59 27.19 18.67
N LYS A 172 -32.38 27.02 19.74
CA LYS A 172 -31.96 27.28 21.13
C LYS A 172 -31.69 25.95 21.87
N ASP A 173 -30.62 25.96 22.63
CA ASP A 173 -30.23 24.95 23.65
C ASP A 173 -30.50 23.48 23.25
N ARG A 174 -31.61 22.88 23.71
CA ARG A 174 -31.90 21.46 23.50
C ARG A 174 -31.99 21.09 22.02
N LYS A 175 -32.69 21.89 21.24
CA LYS A 175 -32.83 21.64 19.77
C LYS A 175 -31.49 21.74 19.04
N LYS A 176 -30.62 22.65 19.53
CA LYS A 176 -29.25 22.77 19.00
C LYS A 176 -28.43 21.51 19.25
N ARG A 177 -28.48 20.95 20.47
CA ARG A 177 -27.78 19.70 20.79
C ARG A 177 -28.32 18.51 19.98
N ASP A 178 -29.65 18.45 19.81
CA ASP A 178 -30.29 17.38 19.03
C ASP A 178 -29.87 17.45 17.56
N ALA A 179 -29.77 18.64 16.96
CA ALA A 179 -29.28 18.86 15.60
C ALA A 179 -27.79 18.44 15.46
N GLN A 180 -26.93 18.85 16.39
CA GLN A 180 -25.52 18.44 16.40
C GLN A 180 -25.37 16.93 16.47
N LYS A 181 -26.14 16.27 17.34
CA LYS A 181 -26.12 14.81 17.44
C LYS A 181 -26.57 14.14 16.13
N LYS A 182 -27.58 14.72 15.46
CA LYS A 182 -28.08 14.20 14.17
C LYS A 182 -27.02 14.34 13.09
N ILE A 183 -26.38 15.50 12.95
CA ILE A 183 -25.26 15.75 12.04
C ILE A 183 -24.16 14.71 12.26
N LYS A 184 -23.71 14.55 13.49
CA LYS A 184 -22.67 13.58 13.84
C LYS A 184 -23.05 12.15 13.45
N ASN A 185 -24.28 11.73 13.76
CA ASN A 185 -24.74 10.38 13.45
C ASN A 185 -24.85 10.14 11.93
N THR A 186 -25.30 11.13 11.16
CA THR A 186 -25.39 11.05 9.70
C THR A 186 -24.01 10.87 9.09
N LEU A 187 -23.03 11.66 9.52
CA LEU A 187 -21.65 11.56 9.03
C LEU A 187 -20.98 10.24 9.45
N LEU A 188 -21.22 9.78 10.69
CA LEU A 188 -20.73 8.50 11.16
C LEU A 188 -21.32 7.32 10.37
N ALA A 189 -22.62 7.34 10.07
CA ALA A 189 -23.26 6.30 9.29
C ALA A 189 -22.68 6.18 7.88
N PHE A 190 -22.35 7.31 7.25
CA PHE A 190 -21.69 7.28 5.94
C PHE A 190 -20.25 6.80 6.03
N ALA A 191 -19.53 7.19 7.08
CA ALA A 191 -18.20 6.67 7.38
C ALA A 191 -18.20 5.14 7.53
N ASP A 192 -19.12 4.60 8.32
CA ASP A 192 -19.30 3.15 8.49
C ASP A 192 -19.70 2.48 7.16
N ARG A 193 -20.48 3.15 6.32
CA ARG A 193 -20.83 2.68 4.99
C ARG A 193 -19.60 2.51 4.10
N ILE A 194 -18.68 3.49 4.07
CA ILE A 194 -17.41 3.39 3.32
C ILE A 194 -16.57 2.24 3.88
N ALA A 195 -16.43 2.16 5.19
CA ALA A 195 -15.65 1.11 5.86
C ALA A 195 -16.21 -0.31 5.64
N SER A 196 -17.49 -0.45 5.36
CA SER A 196 -18.16 -1.74 5.11
C SER A 196 -18.05 -2.25 3.67
N ILE A 197 -17.57 -1.42 2.73
CA ILE A 197 -17.44 -1.80 1.32
C ILE A 197 -16.39 -2.90 1.18
N LYS A 198 -16.71 -3.88 0.37
CA LYS A 198 -15.79 -4.95 -0.03
C LYS A 198 -15.58 -4.91 -1.53
N VAL A 199 -14.33 -4.93 -1.94
CA VAL A 199 -13.93 -4.95 -3.34
C VAL A 199 -13.26 -6.27 -3.64
N LEU A 200 -13.73 -6.98 -4.67
CA LEU A 200 -13.14 -8.24 -5.13
C LEU A 200 -12.65 -8.07 -6.56
N ASP A 201 -11.39 -8.40 -6.77
CA ASP A 201 -10.81 -8.59 -8.10
C ASP A 201 -10.48 -10.09 -8.28
N PRO A 202 -11.22 -10.80 -9.14
CA PRO A 202 -11.05 -12.25 -9.30
C PRO A 202 -9.81 -12.67 -10.12
N ALA A 203 -9.06 -11.71 -10.66
CA ALA A 203 -7.81 -11.92 -11.42
C ALA A 203 -6.85 -10.76 -11.17
N CYS A 204 -6.51 -10.54 -9.89
CA CYS A 204 -5.94 -9.27 -9.46
C CYS A 204 -4.51 -9.00 -9.93
N GLY A 205 -3.77 -10.00 -10.42
CA GLY A 205 -2.37 -9.82 -10.81
C GLY A 205 -1.56 -9.22 -9.65
N SER A 206 -0.87 -8.12 -9.91
CA SER A 206 -0.15 -7.32 -8.91
C SER A 206 -1.05 -6.35 -8.12
N ALA A 207 -2.36 -6.51 -8.17
CA ALA A 207 -3.40 -5.74 -7.45
C ALA A 207 -3.53 -4.26 -7.85
N ASN A 208 -3.20 -3.87 -9.08
CA ASN A 208 -3.32 -2.47 -9.51
C ASN A 208 -4.75 -1.92 -9.39
N PHE A 209 -5.79 -2.71 -9.75
CA PHE A 209 -7.19 -2.32 -9.57
C PHE A 209 -7.56 -2.12 -8.10
N LEU A 210 -7.14 -3.03 -7.24
CA LEU A 210 -7.39 -2.95 -5.80
C LEU A 210 -6.64 -1.77 -5.16
N TYR A 211 -5.42 -1.50 -5.62
CA TYR A 211 -4.65 -0.34 -5.18
C TYR A 211 -5.33 0.98 -5.53
N VAL A 212 -5.80 1.14 -6.77
CA VAL A 212 -6.53 2.35 -7.19
C VAL A 212 -7.84 2.49 -6.40
N ALA A 213 -8.57 1.39 -6.21
CA ALA A 213 -9.79 1.40 -5.41
C ALA A 213 -9.51 1.82 -3.95
N LEU A 214 -8.43 1.30 -3.33
CA LEU A 214 -8.01 1.68 -1.99
C LEU A 214 -7.74 3.17 -1.89
N ARG A 215 -6.93 3.72 -2.80
CA ARG A 215 -6.57 5.13 -2.83
C ARG A 215 -7.81 6.02 -2.92
N LEU A 216 -8.72 5.71 -3.82
CA LEU A 216 -9.96 6.47 -3.98
C LEU A 216 -10.89 6.40 -2.76
N LEU A 217 -10.95 5.24 -2.09
CA LEU A 217 -11.70 5.10 -0.84
C LEU A 217 -11.06 5.89 0.32
N LEU A 218 -9.72 5.91 0.41
CA LEU A 218 -8.98 6.72 1.38
C LEU A 218 -9.17 8.22 1.11
N ASP A 219 -9.16 8.65 -0.15
CA ASP A 219 -9.42 10.04 -0.52
C ASP A 219 -10.84 10.47 -0.13
N LEU A 220 -11.83 9.63 -0.40
CA LEU A 220 -13.21 9.88 0.03
C LEU A 220 -13.33 9.92 1.56
N GLN A 221 -12.65 9.01 2.26
CA GLN A 221 -12.57 9.03 3.72
C GLN A 221 -12.03 10.38 4.23
N ASN A 222 -10.92 10.86 3.65
CA ASN A 222 -10.32 12.13 4.05
C ASN A 222 -11.26 13.32 3.79
N GLU A 223 -12.02 13.28 2.69
CA GLU A 223 -13.04 14.29 2.39
C GLU A 223 -14.14 14.31 3.47
N VAL A 224 -14.61 13.14 3.89
CA VAL A 224 -15.62 13.00 4.96
C VAL A 224 -15.08 13.51 6.30
N LEU A 225 -13.83 13.18 6.64
CA LEU A 225 -13.19 13.66 7.87
C LEU A 225 -13.08 15.19 7.90
N ASN A 226 -12.62 15.79 6.82
CA ASN A 226 -12.47 17.24 6.71
C ASN A 226 -13.84 17.95 6.79
N PHE A 227 -14.83 17.45 6.07
CA PHE A 227 -16.18 18.00 6.13
C PHE A 227 -16.81 17.86 7.52
N SER A 228 -16.56 16.76 8.22
CA SER A 228 -17.05 16.56 9.59
C SER A 228 -16.46 17.57 10.57
N ASP A 229 -15.17 17.90 10.43
CA ASP A 229 -14.52 18.96 11.20
C ASP A 229 -15.11 20.35 10.89
N GLU A 230 -15.32 20.67 9.62
CA GLU A 230 -15.95 21.93 9.19
C GLU A 230 -17.35 22.12 9.78
N MET A 231 -18.12 21.03 9.84
CA MET A 231 -19.45 21.05 10.43
C MET A 231 -19.45 21.06 11.96
N GLY A 232 -18.28 20.94 12.61
CA GLY A 232 -18.14 20.90 14.07
C GLY A 232 -18.68 19.61 14.69
N ALA A 233 -18.72 18.52 13.92
CA ALA A 233 -19.16 17.21 14.39
C ALA A 233 -18.01 16.38 14.99
N GLY A 234 -16.76 16.87 14.87
CA GLY A 234 -15.54 16.16 15.22
C GLY A 234 -15.18 15.11 14.18
N ARG A 235 -13.98 14.52 14.26
CA ARG A 235 -13.54 13.48 13.33
C ARG A 235 -14.16 12.14 13.71
N PRO A 236 -15.02 11.54 12.87
CA PRO A 236 -15.42 10.16 13.05
C PRO A 236 -14.19 9.26 12.95
N TYR A 237 -14.18 8.17 13.70
CA TYR A 237 -13.16 7.14 13.54
C TYR A 237 -13.54 6.32 12.31
N ILE A 238 -12.91 6.59 11.17
CA ILE A 238 -13.11 5.83 9.94
C ILE A 238 -11.90 4.96 9.72
N THR A 239 -12.11 3.77 9.24
CA THR A 239 -11.06 2.84 8.90
C THR A 239 -11.33 2.18 7.57
N VAL A 240 -11.03 2.88 6.49
CA VAL A 240 -10.74 2.22 5.23
C VAL A 240 -9.41 1.50 5.42
N THR A 241 -9.41 0.20 5.22
CA THR A 241 -8.23 -0.65 5.43
C THR A 241 -8.07 -1.67 4.32
N PRO A 242 -6.89 -2.26 4.12
CA PRO A 242 -6.69 -3.39 3.22
C PRO A 242 -7.63 -4.58 3.43
N ALA A 243 -8.19 -4.76 4.63
CA ALA A 243 -9.13 -5.85 4.95
C ALA A 243 -10.46 -5.79 4.15
N GLN A 244 -10.71 -4.70 3.45
CA GLN A 244 -11.86 -4.53 2.54
C GLN A 244 -11.59 -5.07 1.13
N LEU A 245 -10.33 -5.35 0.81
CA LEU A 245 -9.88 -5.73 -0.53
C LEU A 245 -9.65 -7.23 -0.60
N TYR A 246 -10.18 -7.85 -1.64
CA TYR A 246 -10.07 -9.27 -1.90
C TYR A 246 -9.54 -9.47 -3.31
N GLY A 247 -8.46 -10.23 -3.47
CA GLY A 247 -7.89 -10.58 -4.75
C GLY A 247 -7.78 -12.09 -4.91
N ILE A 248 -7.97 -12.58 -6.12
CA ILE A 248 -7.67 -13.97 -6.47
C ILE A 248 -6.55 -13.93 -7.52
N GLU A 249 -5.46 -14.62 -7.23
CA GLU A 249 -4.32 -14.74 -8.14
C GLU A 249 -3.74 -16.16 -8.02
N THR A 250 -3.50 -16.80 -9.16
CA THR A 250 -2.95 -18.16 -9.23
C THR A 250 -1.42 -18.20 -9.29
N ASN A 251 -0.82 -17.09 -9.69
CA ASN A 251 0.62 -16.94 -9.71
C ASN A 251 1.11 -16.49 -8.34
N GLU A 252 1.82 -17.34 -7.62
CA GLU A 252 2.33 -17.07 -6.27
C GLU A 252 3.12 -15.77 -6.18
N TYR A 253 3.90 -15.47 -7.21
CA TYR A 253 4.71 -14.29 -7.27
C TYR A 253 3.90 -13.00 -7.48
N ALA A 254 2.91 -13.01 -8.38
CA ALA A 254 2.00 -11.89 -8.55
C ALA A 254 1.16 -11.68 -7.28
N HIS A 255 0.82 -12.75 -6.57
CA HIS A 255 0.15 -12.69 -5.27
C HIS A 255 0.99 -11.92 -4.21
N GLU A 256 2.29 -12.21 -4.10
CA GLU A 256 3.18 -11.48 -3.17
C GLU A 256 3.30 -10.00 -3.54
N LEU A 257 3.45 -9.71 -4.85
CA LEU A 257 3.41 -8.33 -5.34
C LEU A 257 2.12 -7.61 -5.01
N ALA A 258 0.99 -8.32 -5.14
CA ALA A 258 -0.31 -7.76 -4.81
C ALA A 258 -0.38 -7.35 -3.33
N GLN A 259 0.08 -8.20 -2.44
CA GLN A 259 0.14 -7.89 -1.01
C GLN A 259 1.01 -6.66 -0.74
N MET A 260 2.20 -6.60 -1.34
CA MET A 260 3.10 -5.45 -1.21
C MET A 260 2.47 -4.17 -1.76
N THR A 261 1.90 -4.21 -2.97
CA THR A 261 1.24 -3.05 -3.61
C THR A 261 0.14 -2.46 -2.73
N ILE A 262 -0.68 -3.32 -2.13
CA ILE A 262 -1.76 -2.89 -1.24
C ILE A 262 -1.22 -2.31 0.08
N GLN A 263 -0.19 -2.92 0.68
CA GLN A 263 0.41 -2.40 1.91
C GLN A 263 1.05 -1.02 1.69
N ILE A 264 1.81 -0.86 0.61
CA ILE A 264 2.39 0.43 0.22
C ILE A 264 1.30 1.48 -0.04
N GLY A 265 0.21 1.10 -0.69
CA GLY A 265 -0.90 2.01 -0.98
C GLY A 265 -1.71 2.45 0.22
N TYR A 266 -1.60 1.71 1.35
CA TYR A 266 -2.30 2.01 2.59
C TYR A 266 -1.52 2.96 3.52
N ILE A 267 -0.21 3.03 3.37
CA ILE A 267 0.69 3.85 4.18
C ILE A 267 0.70 5.29 3.68
#